data_3921598769f3bdaca9ba4f67cf6ba7ec
#
_entry.id   3921598769f3bdaca9ba4f67cf6ba7ec
#
_cell.length_a   1.000
_cell.length_b   1.000
_cell.length_c   1.000
_cell.angle_alpha   90.00
_cell.angle_beta   90.00
_cell.angle_gamma   90.00
#
_symmetry.space_group_name_H-M   'P 1'
#
loop_
_entity.id
_entity.type
_entity.pdbx_description
1 polymer ?
#
loop_
_entity_poly.entity_id
_entity_poly.type
_entity_poly.pdbx_seq_one_letter_code
_entity_poly.pdbx_strand_id
1 'polypeptide(L)'
;MKFYQVIFALLLLFSCSQSVQIETTYQTEKIIYDSKNILGFENLFGSELEAQKDVEVFGMLHFPDNYDSLKKYPAVIASHGSLNWRAHHLKYIEQIRQAGFIVFAMHPFDSRGVSSTVGNQINVTSETVIYDMAMSLNLLWDDPRIDNHKIYAAGWSLGGTATLFNGWMPLQDSLNKNGESFAGYLMWYPGCLALPDLNDWDKDLMQIYIGEEDNWTPPQPCKELVADINAQGGNAFIEIYPNSFHSFDGPQPLRLIPEAYSWAECKLKLNAETKKVYDPSNVLLDFSDPKLRRVAYESCAKKGEVMAGASPEYKNAAHDHLASLLPELD
;
A
#
# COMPACT_ATOMS: atom_id res chain seq x y z
N MET A 1 22.18 57.05 35.50
CA MET A 1 21.18 56.04 35.16
C MET A 1 21.47 55.54 33.76
N LYS A 2 22.01 54.32 33.61
CA LYS A 2 22.30 53.67 32.31
C LYS A 2 21.17 52.68 32.03
N PHE A 3 20.41 52.94 30.95
CA PHE A 3 19.39 52.01 30.44
C PHE A 3 20.10 50.90 29.65
N TYR A 4 19.96 49.65 30.08
CA TYR A 4 20.30 48.47 29.28
C TYR A 4 19.09 48.06 28.47
N GLN A 5 19.16 48.13 27.12
CA GLN A 5 18.22 47.54 26.25
C GLN A 5 18.57 46.06 26.11
N VAL A 6 17.63 45.19 26.50
CA VAL A 6 17.71 43.74 26.26
C VAL A 6 17.02 43.47 24.91
N ILE A 7 17.83 43.09 23.92
CA ILE A 7 17.34 42.62 22.63
C ILE A 7 16.99 41.15 22.77
N PHE A 8 15.69 40.83 22.71
CA PHE A 8 15.20 39.46 22.58
C PHE A 8 15.33 39.02 21.11
N ALA A 9 16.29 38.18 20.81
CA ALA A 9 16.40 37.51 19.54
C ALA A 9 15.41 36.34 19.50
N LEU A 10 14.33 36.48 18.73
CA LEU A 10 13.39 35.41 18.44
C LEU A 10 14.06 34.46 17.43
N LEU A 11 14.54 33.31 17.89
CA LEU A 11 14.99 32.21 17.04
C LEU A 11 13.75 31.49 16.50
N LEU A 12 13.35 31.85 15.27
CA LEU A 12 12.41 31.08 14.46
C LEU A 12 13.09 29.78 14.01
N LEU A 13 12.80 28.69 14.69
CA LEU A 13 13.14 27.35 14.23
C LEU A 13 12.24 27.01 13.04
N PHE A 14 12.68 27.28 11.84
CA PHE A 14 12.14 26.68 10.64
C PHE A 14 12.50 25.18 10.65
N SER A 15 11.56 24.34 11.05
CA SER A 15 11.62 22.91 10.81
C SER A 15 11.39 22.68 9.32
N CYS A 16 12.46 22.73 8.55
CA CYS A 16 12.47 22.30 7.16
C CYS A 16 12.43 20.76 7.19
N SER A 17 11.30 20.15 6.88
CA SER A 17 11.23 18.71 6.58
C SER A 17 11.96 18.48 5.26
N GLN A 18 13.26 18.23 5.34
CA GLN A 18 14.04 17.80 4.19
C GLN A 18 13.50 16.42 3.77
N SER A 19 12.86 16.36 2.61
CA SER A 19 12.75 15.13 1.85
C SER A 19 14.17 14.64 1.61
N VAL A 20 14.48 13.44 2.07
CA VAL A 20 15.77 12.80 1.82
C VAL A 20 15.84 12.54 0.30
N GLN A 21 16.51 13.41 -0.43
CA GLN A 21 16.91 13.12 -1.80
C GLN A 21 18.07 12.12 -1.70
N ILE A 22 17.78 10.85 -2.00
CA ILE A 22 18.81 9.83 -2.17
C ILE A 22 19.35 10.02 -3.58
N GLU A 23 20.63 10.42 -3.71
CA GLU A 23 21.34 10.34 -4.99
C GLU A 23 21.42 8.86 -5.37
N THR A 24 20.60 8.46 -6.33
CA THR A 24 20.65 7.11 -6.90
C THR A 24 21.78 7.04 -7.92
N THR A 25 22.62 6.03 -7.83
CA THR A 25 23.73 5.79 -8.77
C THR A 25 23.26 5.04 -10.04
N TYR A 26 21.96 4.74 -10.15
CA TYR A 26 21.33 4.01 -11.24
C TYR A 26 20.28 4.87 -11.96
N GLN A 27 19.89 4.44 -13.15
CA GLN A 27 18.92 5.16 -13.97
C GLN A 27 17.54 5.17 -13.32
N THR A 28 16.90 6.34 -13.29
CA THR A 28 15.50 6.52 -12.88
C THR A 28 14.75 7.41 -13.88
N GLU A 29 13.44 7.23 -13.96
CA GLU A 29 12.57 8.02 -14.85
C GLU A 29 11.27 8.33 -14.12
N LYS A 30 10.85 9.60 -14.14
CA LYS A 30 9.54 10.01 -13.61
C LYS A 30 8.49 9.89 -14.70
N ILE A 31 7.42 9.16 -14.43
CA ILE A 31 6.26 9.05 -15.32
C ILE A 31 5.04 9.65 -14.64
N ILE A 32 4.31 10.50 -15.37
CA ILE A 32 3.03 11.08 -14.94
C ILE A 32 1.92 10.30 -15.64
N TYR A 33 0.85 10.02 -14.93
CA TYR A 33 -0.31 9.31 -15.46
C TYR A 33 -1.61 9.79 -14.81
N ASP A 34 -2.73 9.54 -15.49
CA ASP A 34 -4.05 9.93 -15.03
C ASP A 34 -4.57 8.97 -13.97
N SER A 35 -5.19 9.51 -12.95
CA SER A 35 -5.84 8.80 -11.86
C SER A 35 -7.06 9.57 -11.34
N LYS A 36 -7.64 9.12 -10.21
CA LYS A 36 -8.80 9.73 -9.57
C LYS A 36 -8.66 9.74 -8.05
N ASN A 37 -9.42 10.63 -7.39
CA ASN A 37 -9.58 10.57 -5.94
C ASN A 37 -10.84 9.77 -5.62
N ILE A 38 -10.67 8.63 -4.98
CA ILE A 38 -11.73 7.67 -4.66
C ILE A 38 -12.02 7.71 -3.16
N LEU A 39 -13.27 7.81 -2.74
CA LEU A 39 -13.63 7.81 -1.32
C LEU A 39 -14.07 6.45 -0.80
N GLY A 40 -14.93 5.74 -1.50
CA GLY A 40 -15.47 4.46 -1.10
C GLY A 40 -15.31 3.39 -2.17
N PHE A 41 -15.49 2.12 -1.82
CA PHE A 41 -15.39 1.01 -2.77
C PHE A 41 -16.39 1.12 -3.93
N GLU A 42 -17.60 1.63 -3.68
CA GLU A 42 -18.59 1.86 -4.72
C GLU A 42 -18.09 2.79 -5.83
N ASN A 43 -17.21 3.74 -5.49
CA ASN A 43 -16.64 4.69 -6.44
C ASN A 43 -15.55 4.08 -7.35
N LEU A 44 -15.22 2.80 -7.18
CA LEU A 44 -14.30 2.06 -8.06
C LEU A 44 -15.02 1.39 -9.24
N PHE A 45 -16.35 1.53 -9.36
CA PHE A 45 -17.17 0.77 -10.31
C PHE A 45 -18.09 1.66 -11.15
N GLY A 46 -18.20 1.33 -12.44
CA GLY A 46 -19.22 1.86 -13.38
C GLY A 46 -19.32 3.38 -13.38
N SER A 47 -20.57 3.89 -13.40
CA SER A 47 -20.86 5.34 -13.45
C SER A 47 -20.36 6.11 -12.22
N GLU A 48 -20.25 5.45 -11.08
CA GLU A 48 -19.69 6.07 -9.87
C GLU A 48 -18.20 6.38 -10.05
N LEU A 49 -17.45 5.50 -10.71
CA LEU A 49 -16.05 5.75 -11.06
C LEU A 49 -15.92 6.87 -12.10
N GLU A 50 -16.78 6.88 -13.11
CA GLU A 50 -16.77 7.92 -14.14
C GLU A 50 -17.03 9.32 -13.59
N ALA A 51 -17.84 9.42 -12.53
CA ALA A 51 -18.14 10.67 -11.84
C ALA A 51 -17.00 11.21 -10.97
N GLN A 52 -15.96 10.40 -10.66
CA GLN A 52 -14.85 10.86 -9.82
C GLN A 52 -13.95 11.83 -10.59
N LYS A 53 -13.40 12.81 -9.84
CA LYS A 53 -12.53 13.84 -10.40
C LYS A 53 -11.19 13.26 -10.82
N ASP A 54 -10.80 13.55 -12.06
CA ASP A 54 -9.47 13.24 -12.59
C ASP A 54 -8.37 14.02 -11.87
N VAL A 55 -7.24 13.37 -11.64
CA VAL A 55 -6.02 13.94 -11.10
C VAL A 55 -4.81 13.34 -11.80
N GLU A 56 -3.78 14.16 -12.05
CA GLU A 56 -2.49 13.66 -12.49
C GLU A 56 -1.68 13.19 -11.26
N VAL A 57 -1.14 11.99 -11.36
CA VAL A 57 -0.24 11.42 -10.36
C VAL A 57 1.07 10.98 -11.03
N PHE A 58 2.07 10.65 -10.22
CA PHE A 58 3.33 10.17 -10.78
C PHE A 58 3.88 8.97 -10.03
N GLY A 59 4.74 8.24 -10.71
CA GLY A 59 5.63 7.24 -10.15
C GLY A 59 7.05 7.39 -10.69
N MET A 60 7.98 6.73 -10.03
CA MET A 60 9.39 6.67 -10.44
C MET A 60 9.71 5.27 -10.93
N LEU A 61 10.15 5.12 -12.16
CA LEU A 61 10.80 3.90 -12.65
C LEU A 61 12.24 3.85 -12.15
N HIS A 62 12.62 2.73 -11.59
CA HIS A 62 13.96 2.39 -11.15
C HIS A 62 14.45 1.21 -11.97
N PHE A 63 15.50 1.41 -12.75
CA PHE A 63 16.01 0.40 -13.68
C PHE A 63 17.05 -0.50 -13.02
N PRO A 64 17.18 -1.78 -13.43
CA PRO A 64 18.26 -2.66 -12.97
C PRO A 64 19.65 -2.13 -13.39
N ASP A 65 20.72 -2.56 -12.69
CA ASP A 65 22.08 -2.05 -12.90
C ASP A 65 22.59 -2.24 -14.34
N ASN A 66 22.25 -3.36 -14.96
CA ASN A 66 22.65 -3.68 -16.33
C ASN A 66 21.49 -3.50 -17.32
N TYR A 67 20.73 -2.44 -17.14
CA TYR A 67 19.60 -2.14 -18.02
C TYR A 67 20.04 -1.96 -19.48
N ASP A 68 19.34 -2.67 -20.36
CA ASP A 68 19.50 -2.64 -21.82
C ASP A 68 18.15 -2.31 -22.45
N SER A 69 18.04 -1.16 -23.10
CA SER A 69 16.77 -0.68 -23.70
C SER A 69 16.24 -1.54 -24.84
N LEU A 70 16.98 -2.54 -25.28
CA LEU A 70 16.57 -3.50 -26.32
C LEU A 70 15.92 -4.75 -25.74
N LYS A 71 15.91 -4.91 -24.41
CA LYS A 71 15.33 -6.04 -23.70
C LYS A 71 14.05 -5.67 -22.99
N LYS A 72 13.22 -6.67 -22.74
CA LYS A 72 12.10 -6.58 -21.82
C LYS A 72 12.48 -7.13 -20.45
N TYR A 73 11.90 -6.51 -19.41
CA TYR A 73 12.20 -6.84 -18.02
C TYR A 73 10.90 -7.17 -17.27
N PRO A 74 10.93 -8.09 -16.31
CA PRO A 74 9.86 -8.19 -15.34
C PRO A 74 9.77 -6.87 -14.56
N ALA A 75 8.58 -6.55 -14.04
CA ALA A 75 8.36 -5.30 -13.33
C ALA A 75 7.63 -5.52 -12.01
N VAL A 76 7.88 -4.61 -11.05
CA VAL A 76 7.14 -4.53 -9.79
C VAL A 76 6.56 -3.13 -9.64
N ILE A 77 5.24 -3.02 -9.51
CA ILE A 77 4.55 -1.80 -9.13
C ILE A 77 4.47 -1.77 -7.61
N ALA A 78 5.11 -0.78 -6.99
CA ALA A 78 5.27 -0.70 -5.54
C ALA A 78 4.59 0.52 -4.93
N SER A 79 3.87 0.34 -3.81
CA SER A 79 3.21 1.42 -3.07
C SER A 79 3.56 1.42 -1.60
N HIS A 80 3.87 2.60 -1.07
CA HIS A 80 4.21 2.82 0.34
C HIS A 80 3.00 2.78 1.29
N GLY A 81 3.27 2.74 2.59
CA GLY A 81 2.27 2.83 3.65
C GLY A 81 1.84 4.26 4.01
N SER A 82 1.03 4.40 5.07
CA SER A 82 0.41 5.66 5.52
C SER A 82 1.39 6.77 5.95
N LEU A 83 2.70 6.47 6.02
CA LEU A 83 3.77 7.42 6.34
C LEU A 83 4.60 7.84 5.14
N ASN A 84 4.15 7.57 3.90
CA ASN A 84 4.91 7.78 2.67
C ASN A 84 6.16 6.87 2.58
N TRP A 85 7.00 7.03 1.57
CA TRP A 85 8.23 6.25 1.39
C TRP A 85 9.18 6.41 2.59
N ARG A 86 9.71 5.28 3.07
CA ARG A 86 10.65 5.21 4.19
C ARG A 86 11.91 4.44 3.78
N ALA A 87 13.00 4.63 4.50
CA ALA A 87 14.29 4.04 4.18
C ALA A 87 14.27 2.50 4.07
N HIS A 88 13.40 1.80 4.83
CA HIS A 88 13.26 0.35 4.72
C HIS A 88 12.56 -0.06 3.42
N HIS A 89 11.52 0.67 2.98
CA HIS A 89 10.90 0.42 1.67
C HIS A 89 11.91 0.55 0.52
N LEU A 90 12.80 1.56 0.58
CA LEU A 90 13.83 1.77 -0.44
C LEU A 90 14.84 0.63 -0.51
N LYS A 91 15.07 -0.09 0.59
CA LYS A 91 15.89 -1.31 0.58
C LYS A 91 15.23 -2.44 -0.20
N TYR A 92 13.91 -2.60 -0.11
CA TYR A 92 13.17 -3.57 -0.93
C TYR A 92 13.21 -3.19 -2.41
N ILE A 93 12.99 -1.91 -2.74
CA ILE A 93 13.12 -1.41 -4.11
C ILE A 93 14.50 -1.74 -4.67
N GLU A 94 15.55 -1.47 -3.90
CA GLU A 94 16.93 -1.76 -4.31
C GLU A 94 17.16 -3.26 -4.50
N GLN A 95 16.65 -4.11 -3.60
CA GLN A 95 16.76 -5.55 -3.67
C GLN A 95 16.06 -6.12 -4.92
N ILE A 96 14.85 -5.66 -5.22
CA ILE A 96 14.07 -6.09 -6.39
C ILE A 96 14.76 -5.63 -7.67
N ARG A 97 15.24 -4.37 -7.72
CA ARG A 97 15.97 -3.81 -8.84
C ARG A 97 17.28 -4.57 -9.13
N GLN A 98 18.05 -4.93 -8.08
CA GLN A 98 19.27 -5.71 -8.19
C GLN A 98 19.02 -7.15 -8.66
N ALA A 99 17.84 -7.69 -8.42
CA ALA A 99 17.40 -8.98 -8.95
C ALA A 99 17.00 -8.92 -10.44
N GLY A 100 17.09 -7.76 -11.09
CA GLY A 100 16.85 -7.63 -12.53
C GLY A 100 15.49 -7.06 -12.91
N PHE A 101 14.66 -6.65 -11.96
CA PHE A 101 13.33 -6.08 -12.23
C PHE A 101 13.40 -4.57 -12.46
N ILE A 102 12.51 -4.06 -13.28
CA ILE A 102 12.13 -2.63 -13.25
C ILE A 102 11.17 -2.44 -12.09
N VAL A 103 11.40 -1.41 -11.24
CA VAL A 103 10.48 -1.09 -10.15
C VAL A 103 9.80 0.24 -10.42
N PHE A 104 8.48 0.25 -10.45
CA PHE A 104 7.68 1.46 -10.52
C PHE A 104 7.19 1.85 -9.12
N ALA A 105 7.90 2.77 -8.49
CA ALA A 105 7.54 3.30 -7.17
C ALA A 105 6.46 4.37 -7.33
N MET A 106 5.23 4.08 -6.93
CA MET A 106 4.11 5.02 -6.96
C MET A 106 4.28 6.12 -5.92
N HIS A 107 3.84 7.35 -6.25
CA HIS A 107 3.84 8.49 -5.33
C HIS A 107 2.43 9.06 -5.11
N PRO A 108 1.48 8.27 -4.57
CA PRO A 108 0.11 8.70 -4.39
C PRO A 108 -0.04 9.92 -3.47
N PHE A 109 0.82 10.04 -2.45
CA PHE A 109 0.78 11.14 -1.49
C PHE A 109 1.44 12.40 -2.02
N ASP A 110 2.66 12.29 -2.54
CA ASP A 110 3.40 13.45 -3.07
C ASP A 110 2.65 14.10 -4.23
N SER A 111 2.00 13.29 -5.08
CA SER A 111 1.16 13.75 -6.18
C SER A 111 -0.04 14.61 -5.71
N ARG A 112 -0.49 14.39 -4.49
CA ARG A 112 -1.64 15.09 -3.89
C ARG A 112 -1.24 16.08 -2.78
N GLY A 113 0.06 16.33 -2.59
CA GLY A 113 0.58 17.23 -1.56
C GLY A 113 0.33 16.74 -0.13
N VAL A 114 0.23 15.43 0.06
CA VAL A 114 -0.01 14.78 1.37
C VAL A 114 1.29 14.13 1.84
N SER A 115 1.67 14.35 3.09
CA SER A 115 2.88 13.75 3.67
C SER A 115 2.58 12.48 4.49
N SER A 116 1.36 12.34 5.01
CA SER A 116 0.93 11.22 5.85
C SER A 116 -0.58 11.15 5.93
N THR A 117 -1.12 9.93 6.03
CA THR A 117 -2.54 9.68 6.34
C THR A 117 -2.75 9.03 7.70
N VAL A 118 -1.71 8.89 8.51
CA VAL A 118 -1.82 8.38 9.90
C VAL A 118 -2.77 9.27 10.69
N GLY A 119 -3.78 8.66 11.30
CA GLY A 119 -4.83 9.38 12.05
C GLY A 119 -5.85 10.15 11.20
N ASN A 120 -5.72 10.13 9.87
CA ASN A 120 -6.63 10.83 8.95
C ASN A 120 -6.86 10.05 7.68
N GLN A 121 -7.01 8.92 7.43
CA GLN A 121 -7.13 8.10 6.20
C GLN A 121 -8.24 8.57 5.21
N ILE A 122 -8.37 9.88 5.05
CA ILE A 122 -9.40 10.55 4.24
C ILE A 122 -8.78 11.33 3.08
N ASN A 123 -7.60 11.97 3.28
CA ASN A 123 -6.97 12.81 2.27
C ASN A 123 -6.45 11.99 1.07
N VAL A 124 -5.97 10.78 1.33
CA VAL A 124 -5.70 9.74 0.34
C VAL A 124 -6.18 8.42 0.97
N THR A 125 -7.22 7.85 0.42
CA THR A 125 -7.86 6.64 0.93
C THR A 125 -7.19 5.37 0.40
N SER A 126 -7.50 4.21 0.97
CA SER A 126 -7.10 2.91 0.42
C SER A 126 -7.62 2.73 -1.00
N GLU A 127 -8.85 3.13 -1.24
CA GLU A 127 -9.51 3.02 -2.54
C GLU A 127 -8.84 3.91 -3.60
N THR A 128 -8.35 5.08 -3.21
CA THR A 128 -7.53 5.93 -4.08
C THR A 128 -6.22 5.22 -4.48
N VAL A 129 -5.53 4.59 -3.52
CA VAL A 129 -4.27 3.88 -3.81
C VAL A 129 -4.50 2.60 -4.61
N ILE A 130 -5.64 1.91 -4.38
CA ILE A 130 -6.09 0.77 -5.20
C ILE A 130 -6.22 1.22 -6.66
N TYR A 131 -6.92 2.33 -6.91
CA TYR A 131 -7.13 2.86 -8.25
C TYR A 131 -5.82 3.32 -8.91
N ASP A 132 -4.97 4.05 -8.17
CA ASP A 132 -3.65 4.46 -8.65
C ASP A 132 -2.81 3.25 -9.11
N MET A 133 -2.87 2.14 -8.37
CA MET A 133 -2.14 0.90 -8.69
C MET A 133 -2.68 0.21 -9.95
N ALA A 134 -3.99 0.11 -10.11
CA ALA A 134 -4.60 -0.41 -11.32
C ALA A 134 -4.25 0.45 -12.56
N MET A 135 -4.27 1.77 -12.44
CA MET A 135 -3.87 2.67 -13.53
C MET A 135 -2.36 2.57 -13.83
N SER A 136 -1.54 2.29 -12.83
CA SER A 136 -0.11 2.01 -13.04
C SER A 136 0.10 0.70 -13.82
N LEU A 137 -0.71 -0.34 -13.55
CA LEU A 137 -0.68 -1.59 -14.32
C LEU A 137 -1.02 -1.31 -15.78
N ASN A 138 -2.12 -0.60 -16.05
CA ASN A 138 -2.55 -0.27 -17.42
C ASN A 138 -1.48 0.55 -18.16
N LEU A 139 -0.82 1.49 -17.46
CA LEU A 139 0.31 2.26 -18.01
C LEU A 139 1.50 1.38 -18.39
N LEU A 140 1.91 0.46 -17.50
CA LEU A 140 3.10 -0.36 -17.71
C LEU A 140 2.85 -1.54 -18.64
N TRP A 141 1.60 -1.95 -18.83
CA TRP A 141 1.22 -3.04 -19.72
C TRP A 141 1.64 -2.78 -21.19
N ASP A 142 1.57 -1.54 -21.60
CA ASP A 142 1.92 -1.09 -22.95
C ASP A 142 3.36 -0.59 -23.07
N ASP A 143 4.14 -0.58 -21.98
CA ASP A 143 5.54 -0.13 -22.02
C ASP A 143 6.42 -1.17 -22.73
N PRO A 144 7.08 -0.81 -23.86
CA PRO A 144 7.87 -1.76 -24.62
C PRO A 144 9.09 -2.34 -23.87
N ARG A 145 9.49 -1.74 -22.76
CA ARG A 145 10.60 -2.17 -21.90
C ARG A 145 10.19 -3.24 -20.90
N ILE A 146 8.89 -3.50 -20.75
CA ILE A 146 8.34 -4.37 -19.71
C ILE A 146 7.78 -5.65 -20.35
N ASP A 147 8.06 -6.78 -19.72
CA ASP A 147 7.35 -8.02 -19.98
C ASP A 147 6.00 -7.97 -19.24
N ASN A 148 4.93 -7.68 -19.97
CA ASN A 148 3.61 -7.48 -19.40
C ASN A 148 3.00 -8.75 -18.78
N HIS A 149 3.56 -9.94 -19.05
CA HIS A 149 3.17 -11.17 -18.35
C HIS A 149 3.91 -11.38 -17.01
N LYS A 150 4.82 -10.46 -16.66
CA LYS A 150 5.63 -10.51 -15.44
C LYS A 150 5.59 -9.17 -14.70
N ILE A 151 4.39 -8.61 -14.53
CA ILE A 151 4.18 -7.41 -13.72
C ILE A 151 3.59 -7.84 -12.37
N TYR A 152 4.30 -7.56 -11.29
CA TYR A 152 3.92 -7.89 -9.91
C TYR A 152 3.48 -6.62 -9.18
N ALA A 153 2.52 -6.77 -8.26
CA ALA A 153 2.15 -5.72 -7.33
C ALA A 153 2.88 -5.92 -5.99
N ALA A 154 3.35 -4.82 -5.39
CA ALA A 154 3.99 -4.85 -4.07
C ALA A 154 3.54 -3.68 -3.20
N GLY A 155 3.37 -3.90 -1.88
CA GLY A 155 2.97 -2.79 -1.03
C GLY A 155 3.10 -3.04 0.46
N TRP A 156 3.24 -1.93 1.20
CA TRP A 156 3.40 -1.90 2.65
C TRP A 156 2.21 -1.24 3.32
N SER A 157 1.60 -1.87 4.32
CA SER A 157 0.48 -1.32 5.10
C SER A 157 -0.66 -0.87 4.17
N LEU A 158 -0.95 0.42 4.07
CA LEU A 158 -1.92 0.98 3.12
C LEU A 158 -1.65 0.54 1.67
N GLY A 159 -0.39 0.58 1.23
CA GLY A 159 0.02 0.05 -0.07
C GLY A 159 -0.17 -1.46 -0.18
N GLY A 160 0.07 -2.21 0.91
CA GLY A 160 -0.21 -3.64 0.98
C GLY A 160 -1.71 -3.95 0.86
N THR A 161 -2.56 -3.13 1.47
CA THR A 161 -4.02 -3.21 1.30
C THR A 161 -4.42 -2.95 -0.16
N ALA A 162 -3.82 -1.94 -0.80
CA ALA A 162 -4.07 -1.67 -2.21
C ALA A 162 -3.62 -2.83 -3.10
N THR A 163 -2.46 -3.42 -2.82
CA THR A 163 -1.96 -4.64 -3.50
C THR A 163 -2.95 -5.79 -3.36
N LEU A 164 -3.45 -6.06 -2.14
CA LEU A 164 -4.42 -7.11 -1.88
C LEU A 164 -5.67 -6.96 -2.74
N PHE A 165 -6.30 -5.78 -2.71
CA PHE A 165 -7.57 -5.58 -3.42
C PHE A 165 -7.42 -5.56 -4.94
N ASN A 166 -6.25 -5.26 -5.49
CA ASN A 166 -5.97 -5.46 -6.93
C ASN A 166 -5.95 -6.94 -7.33
N GLY A 167 -5.92 -7.87 -6.37
CA GLY A 167 -6.12 -9.30 -6.61
C GLY A 167 -7.57 -9.75 -6.53
N TRP A 168 -8.55 -8.88 -6.22
CA TRP A 168 -9.97 -9.23 -6.21
C TRP A 168 -10.56 -9.15 -7.61
N MET A 169 -11.00 -10.29 -8.17
CA MET A 169 -11.41 -10.42 -9.57
C MET A 169 -12.49 -9.43 -10.01
N PRO A 170 -13.58 -9.18 -9.25
CA PRO A 170 -14.57 -8.19 -9.64
C PRO A 170 -14.02 -6.76 -9.77
N LEU A 171 -12.95 -6.43 -9.05
CA LEU A 171 -12.27 -5.15 -9.18
C LEU A 171 -11.36 -5.12 -10.41
N GLN A 172 -10.62 -6.18 -10.67
CA GLN A 172 -9.82 -6.32 -11.91
C GLN A 172 -10.71 -6.17 -13.14
N ASP A 173 -11.84 -6.89 -13.20
CA ASP A 173 -12.79 -6.82 -14.30
C ASP A 173 -13.36 -5.40 -14.53
N SER A 174 -13.47 -4.62 -13.44
CA SER A 174 -13.93 -3.22 -13.52
C SER A 174 -12.88 -2.26 -14.05
N LEU A 175 -11.61 -2.45 -13.68
CA LEU A 175 -10.54 -1.47 -13.89
C LEU A 175 -9.62 -1.81 -15.08
N ASN A 176 -9.47 -3.10 -15.41
CA ASN A 176 -8.52 -3.61 -16.41
C ASN A 176 -9.26 -4.06 -17.66
N LYS A 177 -9.55 -3.10 -18.54
CA LYS A 177 -10.50 -3.30 -19.68
C LYS A 177 -9.95 -4.11 -20.84
N ASN A 178 -8.63 -4.25 -20.96
CA ASN A 178 -7.97 -4.95 -22.07
C ASN A 178 -7.36 -6.29 -21.62
N GLY A 179 -7.72 -6.77 -20.43
CA GLY A 179 -7.23 -8.02 -19.87
C GLY A 179 -5.86 -7.90 -19.19
N GLU A 180 -5.51 -6.68 -18.75
CA GLU A 180 -4.34 -6.43 -17.93
C GLU A 180 -4.49 -7.18 -16.59
N SER A 181 -3.42 -7.86 -16.15
CA SER A 181 -3.39 -8.59 -14.86
C SER A 181 -2.01 -8.54 -14.23
N PHE A 182 -1.97 -8.63 -12.92
CA PHE A 182 -0.72 -8.86 -12.22
C PHE A 182 -0.34 -10.35 -12.28
N ALA A 183 0.95 -10.65 -12.35
CA ALA A 183 1.49 -12.00 -12.24
C ALA A 183 1.68 -12.46 -10.78
N GLY A 184 1.39 -11.60 -9.81
CA GLY A 184 1.40 -11.90 -8.39
C GLY A 184 1.46 -10.67 -7.49
N TYR A 185 1.32 -10.90 -6.19
CA TYR A 185 1.06 -9.88 -5.17
C TYR A 185 1.96 -10.09 -3.95
N LEU A 186 2.77 -9.10 -3.60
CA LEU A 186 3.70 -9.12 -2.47
C LEU A 186 3.26 -8.07 -1.43
N MET A 187 2.84 -8.50 -0.26
CA MET A 187 2.17 -7.65 0.71
C MET A 187 2.84 -7.68 2.08
N TRP A 188 3.29 -6.54 2.56
CA TRP A 188 3.81 -6.39 3.92
C TRP A 188 2.74 -5.76 4.81
N TYR A 189 2.35 -6.49 5.85
CA TYR A 189 1.35 -6.09 6.85
C TYR A 189 0.13 -5.36 6.24
N PRO A 190 -0.56 -5.99 5.24
CA PRO A 190 -1.75 -5.41 4.64
C PRO A 190 -2.91 -5.36 5.62
N GLY A 191 -3.83 -4.42 5.42
CA GLY A 191 -5.13 -4.46 6.10
C GLY A 191 -6.09 -5.40 5.37
N CYS A 192 -6.24 -6.63 5.83
CA CYS A 192 -7.27 -7.57 5.37
C CYS A 192 -8.62 -7.22 6.02
N LEU A 193 -9.02 -5.94 5.91
CA LEU A 193 -10.22 -5.38 6.48
C LEU A 193 -11.28 -5.20 5.39
N ALA A 194 -12.54 -5.20 5.77
CA ALA A 194 -13.65 -5.05 4.83
C ALA A 194 -13.57 -6.05 3.65
N LEU A 195 -13.26 -7.32 3.95
CA LEU A 195 -13.17 -8.35 2.92
C LEU A 195 -14.52 -8.55 2.22
N PRO A 196 -14.53 -8.76 0.89
CA PRO A 196 -15.75 -8.98 0.14
C PRO A 196 -16.44 -10.29 0.53
N ASP A 197 -17.77 -10.30 0.53
CA ASP A 197 -18.59 -11.50 0.72
C ASP A 197 -18.59 -12.43 -0.51
N LEU A 198 -18.07 -11.97 -1.65
CA LEU A 198 -17.73 -12.79 -2.81
C LEU A 198 -16.22 -13.06 -2.79
N ASN A 199 -15.85 -14.29 -2.44
CA ASN A 199 -14.47 -14.73 -2.36
C ASN A 199 -13.97 -15.19 -3.74
N ASP A 200 -13.81 -14.22 -4.66
CA ASP A 200 -13.34 -14.43 -6.04
C ASP A 200 -12.03 -13.65 -6.22
N TRP A 201 -10.93 -14.32 -5.93
CA TRP A 201 -9.58 -13.77 -5.96
C TRP A 201 -8.75 -14.38 -7.08
N ASP A 202 -7.78 -13.62 -7.54
CA ASP A 202 -6.77 -14.09 -8.46
C ASP A 202 -6.11 -15.37 -7.92
N LYS A 203 -5.73 -16.27 -8.83
CA LYS A 203 -5.10 -17.55 -8.49
C LYS A 203 -3.58 -17.52 -8.58
N ASP A 204 -3.03 -16.41 -9.04
CA ASP A 204 -1.60 -16.17 -9.05
C ASP A 204 -1.05 -15.98 -7.63
N LEU A 205 0.27 -15.91 -7.51
CA LEU A 205 0.95 -15.81 -6.22
C LEU A 205 0.46 -14.64 -5.38
N MET A 206 -0.01 -14.91 -4.18
CA MET A 206 -0.28 -13.92 -3.13
C MET A 206 0.58 -14.20 -1.91
N GLN A 207 1.60 -13.39 -1.65
CA GLN A 207 2.49 -13.54 -0.50
C GLN A 207 2.28 -12.41 0.51
N ILE A 208 1.93 -12.78 1.74
CA ILE A 208 1.74 -11.85 2.87
C ILE A 208 2.87 -12.04 3.89
N TYR A 209 3.42 -10.94 4.39
CA TYR A 209 4.37 -10.85 5.50
C TYR A 209 3.78 -9.99 6.61
N ILE A 210 3.55 -10.54 7.81
CA ILE A 210 2.86 -9.83 8.88
C ILE A 210 3.36 -10.20 10.27
N GLY A 211 3.33 -9.26 11.20
CA GLY A 211 3.65 -9.51 12.59
C GLY A 211 2.50 -10.20 13.34
N GLU A 212 2.81 -11.12 14.24
CA GLU A 212 1.83 -11.82 15.06
C GLU A 212 1.03 -10.86 15.96
N GLU A 213 1.72 -9.85 16.50
CA GLU A 213 1.17 -8.84 17.42
C GLU A 213 0.74 -7.55 16.71
N ASP A 214 0.62 -7.58 15.37
CA ASP A 214 0.17 -6.40 14.63
C ASP A 214 -1.28 -6.05 15.00
N ASN A 215 -1.43 -4.95 15.73
CA ASN A 215 -2.72 -4.43 16.15
C ASN A 215 -3.17 -3.19 15.36
N TRP A 216 -2.38 -2.80 14.37
CA TRP A 216 -2.81 -1.82 13.36
C TRP A 216 -3.62 -2.50 12.26
N THR A 217 -3.02 -3.51 11.65
CA THR A 217 -3.61 -4.37 10.63
C THR A 217 -3.50 -5.83 11.10
N PRO A 218 -4.49 -6.33 11.87
CA PRO A 218 -4.37 -7.60 12.57
C PRO A 218 -4.20 -8.78 11.60
N PRO A 219 -3.36 -9.79 11.95
CA PRO A 219 -3.06 -10.91 11.07
C PRO A 219 -4.23 -11.90 10.91
N GLN A 220 -5.16 -11.97 11.86
CA GLN A 220 -6.20 -12.99 11.83
C GLN A 220 -7.11 -12.94 10.60
N PRO A 221 -7.61 -11.78 10.14
CA PRO A 221 -8.37 -11.71 8.89
C PRO A 221 -7.56 -12.12 7.66
N CYS A 222 -6.25 -11.83 7.62
CA CYS A 222 -5.39 -12.27 6.53
C CYS A 222 -5.18 -13.79 6.52
N LYS A 223 -5.09 -14.44 7.70
CA LYS A 223 -5.03 -15.91 7.81
C LYS A 223 -6.28 -16.58 7.25
N GLU A 224 -7.44 -16.04 7.61
CA GLU A 224 -8.75 -16.52 7.14
C GLU A 224 -8.85 -16.36 5.62
N LEU A 225 -8.48 -15.19 5.09
CA LEU A 225 -8.47 -14.92 3.66
C LEU A 225 -7.56 -15.89 2.88
N VAL A 226 -6.33 -16.09 3.33
CA VAL A 226 -5.38 -17.03 2.69
C VAL A 226 -5.94 -18.45 2.68
N ALA A 227 -6.56 -18.89 3.77
CA ALA A 227 -7.20 -20.20 3.81
C ALA A 227 -8.36 -20.30 2.81
N ASP A 228 -9.18 -19.25 2.69
CA ASP A 228 -10.32 -19.19 1.78
C ASP A 228 -9.89 -19.16 0.31
N ILE A 229 -8.84 -18.39 -0.04
CA ILE A 229 -8.27 -18.35 -1.39
C ILE A 229 -7.76 -19.75 -1.79
N ASN A 230 -6.99 -20.40 -0.92
CA ASN A 230 -6.43 -21.72 -1.17
C ASN A 230 -7.49 -22.81 -1.27
N ALA A 231 -8.58 -22.71 -0.50
CA ALA A 231 -9.72 -23.63 -0.59
C ALA A 231 -10.41 -23.59 -1.97
N GLN A 232 -10.24 -22.49 -2.71
CA GLN A 232 -10.77 -22.32 -4.08
C GLN A 232 -9.71 -22.55 -5.17
N GLY A 233 -8.55 -23.09 -4.80
CA GLY A 233 -7.47 -23.45 -5.73
C GLY A 233 -6.57 -22.27 -6.10
N GLY A 234 -6.53 -21.20 -5.29
CA GLY A 234 -5.57 -20.12 -5.41
C GLY A 234 -4.19 -20.49 -4.84
N ASN A 235 -3.24 -19.58 -4.93
CA ASN A 235 -1.83 -19.75 -4.56
C ASN A 235 -1.41 -18.67 -3.55
N ALA A 236 -1.99 -18.70 -2.34
CA ALA A 236 -1.78 -17.70 -1.32
C ALA A 236 -0.97 -18.21 -0.12
N PHE A 237 -0.03 -17.40 0.36
CA PHE A 237 0.85 -17.71 1.49
C PHE A 237 0.86 -16.55 2.49
N ILE A 238 1.09 -16.89 3.75
CA ILE A 238 1.25 -15.92 4.83
C ILE A 238 2.41 -16.33 5.75
N GLU A 239 3.40 -15.45 5.85
CA GLU A 239 4.49 -15.54 6.82
C GLU A 239 4.17 -14.68 8.04
N ILE A 240 4.10 -15.32 9.21
CA ILE A 240 3.77 -14.65 10.47
C ILE A 240 5.01 -14.64 11.35
N TYR A 241 5.42 -13.43 11.71
CA TYR A 241 6.61 -13.20 12.53
C TYR A 241 6.24 -13.09 14.00
N PRO A 242 6.66 -14.06 14.85
CA PRO A 242 6.30 -14.08 16.28
C PRO A 242 6.73 -12.81 17.00
N ASN A 243 5.95 -12.37 17.99
CA ASN A 243 6.22 -11.18 18.81
C ASN A 243 6.54 -9.90 18.02
N SER A 244 6.12 -9.82 16.77
CA SER A 244 6.38 -8.70 15.88
C SER A 244 5.14 -7.87 15.67
N PHE A 245 5.30 -6.55 15.69
CA PHE A 245 4.24 -5.57 15.50
C PHE A 245 4.25 -4.99 14.07
N HIS A 246 3.38 -4.03 13.81
CA HIS A 246 3.33 -3.34 12.52
C HIS A 246 4.67 -2.71 12.17
N SER A 247 5.08 -2.78 10.89
CA SER A 247 6.39 -2.29 10.41
C SER A 247 7.60 -2.93 11.12
N PHE A 248 7.51 -4.24 11.43
CA PHE A 248 8.55 -5.01 12.13
C PHE A 248 9.91 -5.00 11.42
N ASP A 249 9.91 -4.81 10.10
CA ASP A 249 11.06 -4.72 9.20
C ASP A 249 11.69 -3.32 9.14
N GLY A 250 11.04 -2.33 9.76
CA GLY A 250 11.50 -0.94 9.79
C GLY A 250 12.71 -0.71 10.69
N PRO A 251 13.37 0.47 10.61
CA PRO A 251 14.52 0.82 11.43
C PRO A 251 14.14 1.39 12.80
N GLN A 252 12.90 1.82 12.98
CA GLN A 252 12.49 2.54 14.20
C GLN A 252 12.22 1.55 15.34
N PRO A 253 12.63 1.86 16.57
CA PRO A 253 12.30 1.03 17.71
C PRO A 253 10.79 0.94 17.91
N LEU A 254 10.33 -0.19 18.50
CA LEU A 254 8.94 -0.40 18.85
C LEU A 254 8.42 0.75 19.74
N ARG A 255 7.30 1.33 19.34
CA ARG A 255 6.68 2.46 20.03
C ARG A 255 5.18 2.54 19.82
N LEU A 256 4.49 3.23 20.72
CA LEU A 256 3.09 3.62 20.54
C LEU A 256 2.97 4.70 19.45
N ILE A 257 1.95 4.59 18.61
CA ILE A 257 1.57 5.58 17.59
C ILE A 257 0.21 6.18 18.00
N PRO A 258 0.22 7.27 18.78
CA PRO A 258 -1.00 7.76 19.43
C PRO A 258 -2.05 8.33 18.46
N GLU A 259 -1.66 8.70 17.24
CA GLU A 259 -2.58 9.21 16.22
C GLU A 259 -3.27 8.09 15.42
N ALA A 260 -2.71 6.87 15.43
CA ALA A 260 -3.20 5.76 14.62
C ALA A 260 -4.43 5.09 15.25
N TYR A 261 -5.22 4.45 14.39
CA TYR A 261 -6.39 3.66 14.77
C TYR A 261 -6.04 2.17 14.71
N SER A 262 -6.21 1.45 15.81
CA SER A 262 -6.17 -0.02 15.84
C SER A 262 -7.44 -0.59 15.23
N TRP A 263 -7.27 -1.50 14.27
CA TRP A 263 -8.37 -2.21 13.61
C TRP A 263 -8.61 -3.61 14.17
N ALA A 264 -7.95 -3.96 15.26
CA ALA A 264 -7.95 -5.31 15.81
C ALA A 264 -9.36 -5.86 16.13
N GLU A 265 -10.29 -4.98 16.47
CA GLU A 265 -11.68 -5.38 16.79
C GLU A 265 -12.68 -5.11 15.65
N CYS A 266 -12.23 -4.53 14.54
CA CYS A 266 -13.10 -4.24 13.40
C CYS A 266 -13.31 -5.50 12.54
N LYS A 267 -14.56 -5.89 12.38
CA LYS A 267 -14.98 -7.00 11.51
C LYS A 267 -15.90 -6.44 10.43
N LEU A 268 -15.31 -5.78 9.46
CA LEU A 268 -16.04 -5.14 8.36
C LEU A 268 -16.29 -6.14 7.24
N LYS A 269 -17.39 -5.96 6.50
CA LYS A 269 -17.74 -6.75 5.32
C LYS A 269 -17.98 -5.83 4.15
N LEU A 270 -17.36 -6.12 3.02
CA LEU A 270 -17.67 -5.50 1.74
C LEU A 270 -18.73 -6.37 1.03
N ASN A 271 -19.90 -5.80 0.78
CA ASN A 271 -20.89 -6.49 -0.03
C ASN A 271 -20.51 -6.38 -1.52
N ALA A 272 -20.27 -7.51 -2.16
CA ALA A 272 -19.76 -7.59 -3.53
C ALA A 272 -20.77 -7.11 -4.58
N GLU A 273 -22.07 -7.13 -4.31
CA GLU A 273 -23.10 -6.62 -5.21
C GLU A 273 -23.19 -5.08 -5.13
N THR A 274 -23.40 -4.55 -3.93
CA THR A 274 -23.60 -3.11 -3.70
C THR A 274 -22.30 -2.31 -3.63
N LYS A 275 -21.14 -2.98 -3.46
CA LYS A 275 -19.81 -2.39 -3.24
C LYS A 275 -19.73 -1.52 -1.97
N LYS A 276 -20.63 -1.73 -1.03
CA LYS A 276 -20.73 -0.98 0.23
C LYS A 276 -20.22 -1.80 1.41
N VAL A 277 -19.70 -1.10 2.40
CA VAL A 277 -19.12 -1.70 3.61
C VAL A 277 -20.14 -1.71 4.74
N TYR A 278 -20.22 -2.81 5.47
CA TYR A 278 -21.13 -3.04 6.57
C TYR A 278 -20.36 -3.51 7.81
N ASP A 279 -20.89 -3.17 8.98
CA ASP A 279 -20.43 -3.75 10.25
C ASP A 279 -21.01 -5.18 10.45
N PRO A 280 -20.58 -5.90 11.51
CA PRO A 280 -21.10 -7.26 11.78
C PRO A 280 -22.61 -7.33 12.05
N SER A 281 -23.24 -6.21 12.40
CA SER A 281 -24.69 -6.10 12.65
C SER A 281 -25.48 -5.74 11.39
N ASN A 282 -24.82 -5.73 10.22
CA ASN A 282 -25.35 -5.29 8.93
C ASN A 282 -25.78 -3.81 8.89
N VAL A 283 -25.16 -2.96 9.70
CA VAL A 283 -25.31 -1.51 9.60
C VAL A 283 -24.39 -1.00 8.52
N LEU A 284 -24.93 -0.25 7.56
CA LEU A 284 -24.15 0.40 6.50
C LEU A 284 -23.18 1.41 7.10
N LEU A 285 -21.91 1.28 6.75
CA LEU A 285 -20.88 2.25 7.03
C LEU A 285 -20.69 3.13 5.78
N ASP A 286 -21.09 4.37 5.88
CA ASP A 286 -21.06 5.28 4.72
C ASP A 286 -19.68 5.90 4.55
N PHE A 287 -19.06 5.60 3.42
CA PHE A 287 -17.75 6.12 3.02
C PHE A 287 -17.83 7.18 1.92
N SER A 288 -19.02 7.59 1.51
CA SER A 288 -19.23 8.55 0.41
C SER A 288 -18.85 10.00 0.76
N ASP A 289 -18.74 10.32 2.04
CA ASP A 289 -18.39 11.65 2.55
C ASP A 289 -17.26 11.55 3.60
N PRO A 290 -16.28 12.47 3.62
CA PRO A 290 -15.16 12.44 4.57
C PRO A 290 -15.56 12.44 6.05
N LYS A 291 -16.68 13.08 6.42
CA LYS A 291 -17.15 13.10 7.82
C LYS A 291 -17.81 11.76 8.18
N LEU A 292 -18.63 11.22 7.29
CA LEU A 292 -19.27 9.91 7.46
C LEU A 292 -18.22 8.80 7.52
N ARG A 293 -17.20 8.86 6.66
CA ARG A 293 -16.05 7.94 6.70
C ARG A 293 -15.33 7.97 8.06
N ARG A 294 -15.16 9.14 8.66
CA ARG A 294 -14.59 9.25 10.02
C ARG A 294 -15.48 8.59 11.07
N VAL A 295 -16.79 8.82 11.02
CA VAL A 295 -17.77 8.20 11.95
C VAL A 295 -17.73 6.68 11.78
N ALA A 296 -17.65 6.18 10.54
CA ALA A 296 -17.54 4.76 10.26
C ALA A 296 -16.25 4.15 10.86
N TYR A 297 -15.12 4.81 10.74
CA TYR A 297 -13.88 4.36 11.39
C TYR A 297 -14.00 4.33 12.91
N GLU A 298 -14.49 5.38 13.51
CA GLU A 298 -14.62 5.52 14.97
C GLU A 298 -15.68 4.58 15.57
N SER A 299 -16.50 3.92 14.75
CA SER A 299 -17.49 2.95 15.22
C SER A 299 -16.87 1.65 15.75
N CYS A 300 -15.70 1.23 15.25
CA CYS A 300 -15.02 0.03 15.70
C CYS A 300 -13.52 0.20 15.96
N ALA A 301 -12.84 1.10 15.25
CA ALA A 301 -11.40 1.29 15.41
C ALA A 301 -11.07 2.11 16.67
N LYS A 302 -10.03 1.69 17.40
CA LYS A 302 -9.59 2.34 18.64
C LYS A 302 -8.37 3.20 18.39
N LYS A 303 -8.47 4.49 18.66
CA LYS A 303 -7.37 5.44 18.51
C LYS A 303 -6.38 5.34 19.67
N GLY A 304 -5.08 5.42 19.35
CA GLY A 304 -4.02 5.56 20.35
C GLY A 304 -3.54 4.26 20.98
N GLU A 305 -3.92 3.12 20.43
CA GLU A 305 -3.51 1.80 20.93
C GLU A 305 -2.50 1.08 20.02
N VAL A 306 -2.14 1.68 18.89
CA VAL A 306 -1.29 1.03 17.88
C VAL A 306 0.16 1.00 18.30
N MET A 307 0.75 -0.19 18.27
CA MET A 307 2.18 -0.40 18.43
C MET A 307 2.81 -0.68 17.06
N ALA A 308 3.93 -0.01 16.75
CA ALA A 308 4.66 -0.23 15.51
C ALA A 308 6.17 -0.03 15.70
N GLY A 309 6.96 -0.78 14.96
CA GLY A 309 8.42 -0.66 14.97
C GLY A 309 9.16 -1.98 14.83
N ALA A 310 10.47 -1.89 14.71
CA ALA A 310 11.38 -2.99 14.42
C ALA A 310 11.24 -4.17 15.38
N SER A 311 11.21 -5.37 14.82
CA SER A 311 11.49 -6.59 15.56
C SER A 311 13.00 -6.84 15.54
N PRO A 312 13.68 -6.93 16.69
CA PRO A 312 15.11 -7.23 16.71
C PRO A 312 15.45 -8.57 16.04
N GLU A 313 14.56 -9.55 16.15
CA GLU A 313 14.75 -10.91 15.65
C GLU A 313 14.41 -11.05 14.17
N TYR A 314 13.29 -10.42 13.73
CA TYR A 314 12.72 -10.64 12.38
C TYR A 314 12.88 -9.46 11.42
N LYS A 315 13.60 -8.41 11.81
CA LYS A 315 13.79 -7.20 11.00
C LYS A 315 14.25 -7.48 9.55
N ASN A 316 15.10 -8.48 9.37
CA ASN A 316 15.63 -8.84 8.05
C ASN A 316 14.92 -10.06 7.44
N ALA A 317 14.12 -10.80 8.20
CA ALA A 317 13.55 -12.06 7.75
C ALA A 317 12.66 -11.91 6.49
N ALA A 318 11.87 -10.83 6.40
CA ALA A 318 11.07 -10.56 5.20
C ALA A 318 11.94 -10.19 3.99
N HIS A 319 13.09 -9.55 4.18
CA HIS A 319 14.07 -9.30 3.13
C HIS A 319 14.72 -10.61 2.64
N ASP A 320 15.08 -11.49 3.58
CA ASP A 320 15.71 -12.79 3.25
C ASP A 320 14.72 -13.69 2.49
N HIS A 321 13.44 -13.69 2.90
CA HIS A 321 12.39 -14.43 2.21
C HIS A 321 12.17 -13.86 0.79
N LEU A 322 12.05 -12.54 0.65
CA LEU A 322 11.93 -11.93 -0.67
C LEU A 322 13.13 -12.28 -1.57
N ALA A 323 14.35 -12.26 -1.04
CA ALA A 323 15.54 -12.65 -1.80
C ALA A 323 15.48 -14.08 -2.33
N SER A 324 14.88 -15.01 -1.58
CA SER A 324 14.66 -16.39 -2.02
C SER A 324 13.54 -16.53 -3.05
N LEU A 325 12.55 -15.63 -3.02
CA LEU A 325 11.39 -15.66 -3.91
C LEU A 325 11.67 -15.02 -5.28
N LEU A 326 12.42 -13.92 -5.32
CA LEU A 326 12.65 -13.14 -6.55
C LEU A 326 13.17 -13.98 -7.75
N PRO A 327 14.08 -14.98 -7.59
CA PRO A 327 14.52 -15.82 -8.71
C PRO A 327 13.41 -16.71 -9.30
N GLU A 328 12.34 -16.96 -8.56
CA GLU A 328 11.19 -17.77 -9.01
C GLU A 328 10.16 -16.92 -9.79
N LEU A 329 10.27 -15.58 -9.68
CA LEU A 329 9.39 -14.63 -10.34
C LEU A 329 9.94 -14.15 -11.70
N ASP A 330 11.25 -14.32 -11.99
CA ASP A 330 11.90 -13.87 -13.23
C ASP A 330 11.65 -14.82 -14.44
#